data_315cc1ecc16d5e3f2e35de1352fd6805
#
_entry.id   315cc1ecc16d5e3f2e35de1352fd6805
#
_cell.length_a   1.000
_cell.length_b   1.000
_cell.length_c   1.000
_cell.angle_alpha   90.00
_cell.angle_beta   90.00
_cell.angle_gamma   90.00
#
_symmetry.space_group_name_H-M   'P 1'
#
loop_
_entity.id
_entity.type
_entity.pdbx_description
1 polymer ?
#
loop_
_entity_poly.entity_id
_entity_poly.type
_entity_poly.pdbx_seq_one_letter_code
_entity_poly.pdbx_strand_id
1 'polypeptide(L)'
;VVGVQPFGGRGLSGTGPKAGGPFYLTRLVKDQTAVVEANLPEAKQQALLSAPATDHNIDLFLQQALKAQPAWQAQDITARSSVIRQFLAQIAADALVVKQESDLEEVITTARQLLAGIEKELAAPIQLPGPTGESNQLHLEARGIVAAVRDESACFKYWLLSMLTALAAGNGVVAVVEDKDLAEADVI
;
A
#
# COMPACT_ATOMS: atom_id res chain seq x y z
N VAL A 1 -0.16 31.75 8.26
CA VAL A 1 0.39 30.82 7.28
C VAL A 1 1.38 31.58 6.44
N VAL A 2 2.66 31.33 6.64
CA VAL A 2 3.72 31.85 5.77
C VAL A 2 3.78 30.92 4.57
N GLY A 3 3.93 31.43 3.36
CA GLY A 3 3.80 30.70 2.09
C GLY A 3 4.73 29.50 1.87
N VAL A 4 5.50 29.10 2.88
CA VAL A 4 6.40 27.93 2.89
C VAL A 4 5.84 26.75 3.67
N GLN A 5 4.72 26.91 4.37
CA GLN A 5 4.12 25.84 5.16
C GLN A 5 3.09 25.08 4.31
N PRO A 6 3.24 23.75 4.15
CA PRO A 6 2.25 22.94 3.48
C PRO A 6 0.89 23.03 4.19
N PHE A 7 -0.16 23.20 3.41
CA PHE A 7 -1.52 23.36 3.90
C PHE A 7 -2.46 22.28 3.36
N GLY A 8 -3.32 21.75 4.23
CA GLY A 8 -4.35 20.79 3.82
C GLY A 8 -4.94 20.02 5.00
N GLY A 9 -6.09 19.39 4.76
CA GLY A 9 -6.78 18.57 5.75
C GLY A 9 -6.04 17.28 6.11
N ARG A 10 -6.49 16.61 7.18
CA ARG A 10 -6.02 15.31 7.64
C ARG A 10 -7.21 14.37 7.83
N GLY A 11 -6.98 13.06 7.73
CA GLY A 11 -8.02 12.07 7.88
C GLY A 11 -9.11 12.23 6.81
N LEU A 12 -10.37 12.27 7.21
CA LEU A 12 -11.51 12.38 6.29
C LEU A 12 -11.52 13.68 5.47
N SER A 13 -10.89 14.74 5.94
CA SER A 13 -10.72 16.00 5.20
C SER A 13 -9.45 16.04 4.33
N GLY A 14 -8.63 15.00 4.38
CA GLY A 14 -7.40 14.88 3.59
C GLY A 14 -7.71 14.49 2.15
N THR A 15 -7.23 15.28 1.19
CA THR A 15 -7.41 15.03 -0.26
C THR A 15 -6.12 14.65 -0.96
N GLY A 16 -5.12 14.22 -0.22
CA GLY A 16 -3.81 13.84 -0.75
C GLY A 16 -2.67 14.74 -0.26
N PRO A 17 -1.58 14.86 -1.01
CA PRO A 17 -0.43 15.65 -0.60
C PRO A 17 -0.80 17.11 -0.29
N LYS A 18 -0.19 17.66 0.75
CA LYS A 18 -0.43 19.02 1.22
C LYS A 18 -0.07 20.04 0.13
N ALA A 19 -0.93 21.04 -0.08
CA ALA A 19 -0.65 22.14 -0.98
C ALA A 19 0.62 22.88 -0.55
N GLY A 20 1.53 23.15 -1.49
CA GLY A 20 2.83 23.76 -1.22
C GLY A 20 3.87 22.80 -0.59
N GLY A 21 3.52 21.55 -0.32
CA GLY A 21 4.42 20.54 0.19
C GLY A 21 5.26 19.86 -0.92
N PRO A 22 6.32 19.15 -0.54
CA PRO A 22 7.26 18.53 -1.50
C PRO A 22 6.62 17.48 -2.42
N PHE A 23 5.51 16.86 -2.00
CA PHE A 23 4.79 15.86 -2.79
C PHE A 23 3.62 16.43 -3.61
N TYR A 24 3.36 17.74 -3.56
CA TYR A 24 2.18 18.29 -4.22
C TYR A 24 2.24 18.18 -5.76
N LEU A 25 3.41 18.34 -6.33
CA LEU A 25 3.61 18.25 -7.78
C LEU A 25 3.32 16.85 -8.34
N THR A 26 3.46 15.80 -7.55
CA THR A 26 3.14 14.42 -7.98
C THR A 26 1.66 14.27 -8.36
N ARG A 27 0.76 15.09 -7.81
CA ARG A 27 -0.66 15.12 -8.18
C ARG A 27 -0.93 15.69 -9.59
N LEU A 28 0.01 16.45 -10.12
CA LEU A 28 -0.11 17.13 -11.41
C LEU A 28 0.51 16.33 -12.55
N VAL A 29 1.27 15.28 -12.22
CA VAL A 29 1.82 14.36 -13.22
C VAL A 29 0.72 13.38 -13.63
N LYS A 30 0.49 13.24 -14.93
CA LYS A 30 -0.39 12.19 -15.45
C LYS A 30 0.27 10.83 -15.18
N ASP A 31 -0.34 10.06 -14.31
CA ASP A 31 0.06 8.67 -14.13
C ASP A 31 -0.42 7.86 -15.34
N GLN A 32 0.52 7.31 -16.11
CA GLN A 32 0.17 6.50 -17.28
C GLN A 32 -0.50 5.17 -16.86
N THR A 33 -0.33 4.75 -15.61
CA THR A 33 -1.00 3.56 -15.06
C THR A 33 -2.49 3.79 -14.79
N ALA A 34 -2.92 5.03 -14.51
CA ALA A 34 -4.33 5.38 -14.32
C ALA A 34 -5.19 5.21 -15.60
N VAL A 35 -4.57 5.07 -16.77
CA VAL A 35 -5.28 4.82 -18.02
C VAL A 35 -5.88 3.41 -18.07
N VAL A 36 -5.37 2.47 -17.29
CA VAL A 36 -5.88 1.09 -17.25
C VAL A 36 -7.18 1.01 -16.44
N GLU A 37 -7.32 1.82 -15.39
CA GLU A 37 -8.54 1.85 -14.57
C GLU A 37 -9.72 2.53 -15.26
N ALA A 38 -9.44 3.50 -16.14
CA ALA A 38 -10.48 4.23 -16.88
C ALA A 38 -11.19 3.39 -17.95
N ASN A 39 -10.68 2.21 -18.27
CA ASN A 39 -11.22 1.33 -19.31
C ASN A 39 -11.91 0.06 -18.78
N LEU A 40 -12.16 -0.04 -17.47
CA LEU A 40 -13.01 -1.09 -16.94
C LEU A 40 -14.45 -0.87 -17.47
N PRO A 41 -15.05 -1.85 -18.14
CA PRO A 41 -16.44 -1.74 -18.60
C PRO A 41 -17.35 -1.40 -17.42
N GLU A 42 -18.27 -0.44 -17.60
CA GLU A 42 -19.25 -0.02 -16.56
C GLU A 42 -20.00 -1.20 -15.93
N ALA A 43 -20.25 -2.25 -16.70
CA ALA A 43 -20.84 -3.50 -16.23
C ALA A 43 -19.98 -4.23 -15.18
N LYS A 44 -18.65 -4.14 -15.23
CA LYS A 44 -17.76 -4.71 -14.21
C LYS A 44 -17.73 -3.87 -12.95
N GLN A 45 -17.78 -2.55 -13.04
CA GLN A 45 -17.88 -1.66 -11.88
C GLN A 45 -19.20 -1.88 -11.15
N GLN A 46 -20.30 -2.05 -11.85
CA GLN A 46 -21.59 -2.33 -11.24
C GLN A 46 -21.68 -3.74 -10.63
N ALA A 47 -21.04 -4.74 -11.24
CA ALA A 47 -20.96 -6.09 -10.69
C ALA A 47 -20.14 -6.15 -9.40
N LEU A 48 -19.03 -5.40 -9.30
CA LEU A 48 -18.23 -5.27 -8.09
C LEU A 48 -18.98 -4.57 -6.94
N LEU A 49 -19.88 -3.62 -7.27
CA LEU A 49 -20.71 -2.91 -6.29
C LEU A 49 -21.96 -3.68 -5.89
N SER A 50 -22.40 -4.64 -6.70
CA SER A 50 -23.64 -5.42 -6.49
C SER A 50 -23.41 -6.87 -6.06
N ALA A 51 -22.17 -7.36 -6.10
CA ALA A 51 -21.87 -8.68 -5.54
C ALA A 51 -22.15 -8.65 -4.03
N PRO A 52 -23.09 -9.49 -3.51
CA PRO A 52 -23.22 -9.59 -2.08
C PRO A 52 -21.86 -10.03 -1.54
N ALA A 53 -21.31 -9.27 -0.61
CA ALA A 53 -20.20 -9.71 0.20
C ALA A 53 -20.69 -10.96 0.96
N THR A 54 -20.58 -12.10 0.32
CA THR A 54 -20.84 -13.37 0.96
C THR A 54 -19.66 -13.65 1.85
N ASP A 55 -19.49 -12.84 2.94
CA ASP A 55 -18.80 -13.50 3.96
C ASP A 55 -18.78 -12.87 5.33
N HIS A 56 -19.20 -13.68 6.22
CA HIS A 56 -19.21 -13.57 7.66
C HIS A 56 -17.80 -13.30 8.26
N ASN A 57 -16.75 -13.33 7.46
CA ASN A 57 -15.37 -13.21 7.90
C ASN A 57 -14.73 -11.85 7.61
N ILE A 58 -15.26 -11.03 6.71
CA ILE A 58 -14.68 -9.70 6.39
C ILE A 58 -14.60 -8.82 7.63
N ASP A 59 -15.66 -8.78 8.42
CA ASP A 59 -15.68 -8.00 9.67
C ASP A 59 -14.67 -8.52 10.68
N LEU A 60 -14.49 -9.84 10.76
CA LEU A 60 -13.49 -10.46 11.64
C LEU A 60 -12.07 -10.08 11.21
N PHE A 61 -11.74 -10.22 9.93
CA PHE A 61 -10.43 -9.86 9.41
C PHE A 61 -10.16 -8.36 9.56
N LEU A 62 -11.16 -7.53 9.30
CA LEU A 62 -11.05 -6.09 9.52
C LEU A 62 -10.78 -5.76 10.99
N GLN A 63 -11.49 -6.40 11.93
CA GLN A 63 -11.26 -6.22 13.36
C GLN A 63 -9.87 -6.67 13.79
N GLN A 64 -9.39 -7.79 13.28
CA GLN A 64 -8.03 -8.26 13.54
C GLN A 64 -6.98 -7.29 13.01
N ALA A 65 -7.15 -6.82 11.77
CA ALA A 65 -6.26 -5.84 11.15
C ALA A 65 -6.25 -4.51 11.92
N LEU A 66 -7.42 -4.00 12.32
CA LEU A 66 -7.55 -2.79 13.13
C LEU A 66 -6.84 -2.93 14.49
N LYS A 67 -6.90 -4.11 15.10
CA LYS A 67 -6.23 -4.38 16.38
C LYS A 67 -4.71 -4.46 16.23
N ALA A 68 -4.20 -5.01 15.12
CA ALA A 68 -2.77 -5.21 14.90
C ALA A 68 -2.07 -3.96 14.35
N GLN A 69 -2.76 -3.16 13.55
CA GLN A 69 -2.17 -2.04 12.80
C GLN A 69 -1.45 -1.00 13.67
N PRO A 70 -1.94 -0.58 14.86
CA PRO A 70 -1.23 0.41 15.66
C PRO A 70 0.15 -0.06 16.13
N ALA A 71 0.29 -1.34 16.50
CA ALA A 71 1.57 -1.92 16.88
C ALA A 71 2.53 -2.06 15.68
N TRP A 72 1.99 -2.36 14.51
CA TRP A 72 2.74 -2.39 13.26
C TRP A 72 3.24 -1.00 12.85
N GLN A 73 2.38 -0.01 12.87
CA GLN A 73 2.73 1.38 12.55
C GLN A 73 3.79 1.95 13.51
N ALA A 74 3.77 1.54 14.78
CA ALA A 74 4.72 2.01 15.79
C ALA A 74 6.16 1.49 15.56
N GLN A 75 6.35 0.45 14.77
CA GLN A 75 7.67 -0.01 14.38
C GLN A 75 8.33 0.98 13.41
N ASP A 76 9.66 1.09 13.47
CA ASP A 76 10.38 1.87 12.48
C ASP A 76 10.33 1.17 11.10
N ILE A 77 10.63 1.94 10.07
CA ILE A 77 10.57 1.46 8.69
C ILE A 77 11.54 0.30 8.44
N THR A 78 12.69 0.30 9.10
CA THR A 78 13.71 -0.75 8.93
C THR A 78 13.23 -2.07 9.49
N ALA A 79 12.58 -2.04 10.65
CA ALA A 79 11.98 -3.22 11.27
C ALA A 79 10.87 -3.80 10.37
N ARG A 80 9.94 -2.97 9.88
CA ARG A 80 8.87 -3.39 8.96
C ARG A 80 9.45 -3.99 7.67
N SER A 81 10.42 -3.32 7.06
CA SER A 81 11.07 -3.80 5.84
C SER A 81 11.82 -5.11 6.05
N SER A 82 12.40 -5.33 7.24
CA SER A 82 13.06 -6.60 7.57
C SER A 82 12.07 -7.76 7.57
N VAL A 83 10.90 -7.59 8.18
CA VAL A 83 9.83 -8.59 8.17
C VAL A 83 9.38 -8.88 6.74
N ILE A 84 9.16 -7.84 5.92
CA ILE A 84 8.76 -8.01 4.52
C ILE A 84 9.83 -8.74 3.71
N ARG A 85 11.12 -8.45 3.93
CA ARG A 85 12.20 -9.18 3.26
C ARG A 85 12.27 -10.65 3.66
N GLN A 86 12.00 -10.98 4.93
CA GLN A 86 11.90 -12.36 5.39
C GLN A 86 10.74 -13.09 4.69
N PHE A 87 9.58 -12.45 4.61
CA PHE A 87 8.43 -12.97 3.87
C PHE A 87 8.75 -13.22 2.39
N LEU A 88 9.39 -12.26 1.70
CA LEU A 88 9.83 -12.44 0.32
C LEU A 88 10.82 -13.60 0.15
N ALA A 89 11.68 -13.84 1.14
CA ALA A 89 12.59 -14.97 1.12
C ALA A 89 11.85 -16.31 1.30
N GLN A 90 10.79 -16.34 2.12
CA GLN A 90 9.95 -17.53 2.28
C GLN A 90 9.19 -17.85 1.00
N ILE A 91 8.55 -16.87 0.36
CA ILE A 91 7.88 -17.08 -0.94
C ILE A 91 8.86 -17.58 -2.00
N ALA A 92 10.06 -17.01 -2.06
CA ALA A 92 11.08 -17.43 -3.02
C ALA A 92 11.55 -18.88 -2.81
N ALA A 93 11.44 -19.40 -1.59
CA ALA A 93 11.78 -20.79 -1.25
C ALA A 93 10.61 -21.76 -1.42
N ASP A 94 9.38 -21.27 -1.59
CA ASP A 94 8.20 -22.10 -1.75
C ASP A 94 8.09 -22.65 -3.17
N ALA A 95 8.26 -23.96 -3.31
CA ALA A 95 8.24 -24.62 -4.62
C ALA A 95 6.89 -24.56 -5.33
N LEU A 96 5.77 -24.41 -4.60
CA LEU A 96 4.44 -24.29 -5.19
C LEU A 96 4.27 -22.92 -5.82
N VAL A 97 4.60 -21.86 -5.09
CA VAL A 97 4.52 -20.47 -5.60
C VAL A 97 5.46 -20.26 -6.79
N VAL A 98 6.71 -20.73 -6.68
CA VAL A 98 7.69 -20.66 -7.79
C VAL A 98 7.20 -21.38 -9.05
N LYS A 99 6.46 -22.47 -8.88
CA LYS A 99 5.90 -23.21 -10.03
C LYS A 99 4.70 -22.53 -10.67
N GLN A 100 3.88 -21.86 -9.88
CA GLN A 100 2.64 -21.22 -10.32
C GLN A 100 2.88 -19.84 -10.95
N GLU A 101 3.83 -19.08 -10.40
CA GLU A 101 4.07 -17.68 -10.78
C GLU A 101 5.39 -17.55 -11.54
N SER A 102 5.30 -17.53 -12.88
CA SER A 102 6.47 -17.38 -13.77
C SER A 102 7.28 -16.10 -13.54
N ASP A 103 6.63 -15.06 -13.04
CA ASP A 103 7.21 -13.71 -12.89
C ASP A 103 7.70 -13.44 -11.46
N LEU A 104 7.73 -14.48 -10.60
CA LEU A 104 8.03 -14.33 -9.18
C LEU A 104 9.39 -13.68 -8.92
N GLU A 105 10.42 -14.02 -9.69
CA GLU A 105 11.75 -13.42 -9.54
C GLU A 105 11.74 -11.91 -9.83
N GLU A 106 11.00 -11.50 -10.86
CA GLU A 106 10.80 -10.09 -11.18
C GLU A 106 10.03 -9.36 -10.08
N VAL A 107 8.99 -9.99 -9.54
CA VAL A 107 8.18 -9.45 -8.42
C VAL A 107 9.07 -9.22 -7.20
N ILE A 108 9.87 -10.22 -6.81
CA ILE A 108 10.76 -10.13 -5.66
C ILE A 108 11.82 -9.03 -5.86
N THR A 109 12.39 -8.93 -7.06
CA THR A 109 13.36 -7.89 -7.39
C THR A 109 12.73 -6.51 -7.29
N THR A 110 11.55 -6.32 -7.89
CA THR A 110 10.79 -5.07 -7.83
C THR A 110 10.42 -4.71 -6.40
N ALA A 111 9.95 -5.68 -5.60
CA ALA A 111 9.62 -5.47 -4.20
C ALA A 111 10.83 -5.00 -3.37
N ARG A 112 12.00 -5.57 -3.59
CA ARG A 112 13.24 -5.15 -2.91
C ARG A 112 13.65 -3.72 -3.28
N GLN A 113 13.48 -3.33 -4.55
CA GLN A 113 13.74 -1.96 -5.01
C GLN A 113 12.75 -0.96 -4.39
N LEU A 114 11.46 -1.30 -4.36
CA LEU A 114 10.43 -0.49 -3.72
C LEU A 114 10.71 -0.30 -2.23
N LEU A 115 11.05 -1.38 -1.50
CA LEU A 115 11.42 -1.29 -0.09
C LEU A 115 12.60 -0.36 0.15
N ALA A 116 13.64 -0.44 -0.67
CA ALA A 116 14.80 0.44 -0.55
C ALA A 116 14.43 1.91 -0.79
N GLY A 117 13.54 2.19 -1.76
CA GLY A 117 12.99 3.52 -1.99
C GLY A 117 12.18 4.05 -0.81
N ILE A 118 11.25 3.24 -0.31
CA ILE A 118 10.40 3.59 0.83
C ILE A 118 11.23 3.83 2.09
N GLU A 119 12.23 2.99 2.38
CA GLU A 119 13.14 3.18 3.51
C GLU A 119 13.84 4.54 3.42
N LYS A 120 14.32 4.90 2.23
CA LYS A 120 14.99 6.19 2.01
C LYS A 120 14.04 7.37 2.24
N GLU A 121 12.80 7.27 1.79
CA GLU A 121 11.82 8.37 1.86
C GLU A 121 11.16 8.50 3.24
N LEU A 122 10.95 7.38 3.94
CA LEU A 122 10.24 7.34 5.22
C LEU A 122 11.17 7.25 6.44
N ALA A 123 12.51 7.19 6.24
CA ALA A 123 13.46 7.00 7.34
C ALA A 123 13.44 8.15 8.36
N ALA A 124 13.18 9.36 7.90
CA ALA A 124 13.16 10.54 8.76
C ALA A 124 12.12 11.56 8.28
N PRO A 125 11.62 12.40 9.19
CA PRO A 125 10.80 13.55 8.81
C PRO A 125 11.53 14.46 7.83
N ILE A 126 10.80 14.96 6.83
CA ILE A 126 11.33 15.92 5.88
C ILE A 126 11.36 17.29 6.52
N GLN A 127 12.56 17.89 6.63
CA GLN A 127 12.70 19.26 7.11
C GLN A 127 12.17 20.21 6.05
N LEU A 128 11.29 21.11 6.47
CA LEU A 128 10.70 22.14 5.60
C LEU A 128 11.29 23.50 5.94
N PRO A 129 11.38 24.41 4.97
CA PRO A 129 11.81 25.78 5.23
C PRO A 129 10.82 26.48 6.17
N GLY A 130 11.35 27.40 6.97
CA GLY A 130 10.55 28.22 7.89
C GLY A 130 11.30 29.49 8.29
N PRO A 131 10.61 30.48 8.85
CA PRO A 131 11.24 31.66 9.40
C PRO A 131 12.11 31.33 10.62
N THR A 132 13.00 32.24 10.98
CA THR A 132 13.89 32.11 12.14
C THR A 132 13.07 31.83 13.42
N GLY A 133 13.44 30.77 14.13
CA GLY A 133 12.78 30.36 15.37
C GLY A 133 11.67 29.31 15.20
N GLU A 134 11.36 28.90 13.96
CA GLU A 134 10.46 27.79 13.66
C GLU A 134 11.22 26.52 13.24
N SER A 135 10.68 25.36 13.64
CA SER A 135 11.10 24.05 13.15
C SER A 135 9.90 23.41 12.48
N ASN A 136 9.94 23.31 11.15
CA ASN A 136 8.86 22.76 10.34
C ASN A 136 9.26 21.38 9.81
N GLN A 137 8.47 20.36 10.10
CA GLN A 137 8.71 18.98 9.68
C GLN A 137 7.47 18.38 9.03
N LEU A 138 7.67 17.65 7.92
CA LEU A 138 6.64 16.83 7.30
C LEU A 138 6.85 15.38 7.69
N HIS A 139 5.85 14.81 8.33
CA HIS A 139 5.79 13.38 8.68
C HIS A 139 4.82 12.67 7.73
N LEU A 140 5.20 11.47 7.32
CA LEU A 140 4.32 10.54 6.62
C LEU A 140 3.76 9.54 7.63
N GLU A 141 2.46 9.32 7.60
CA GLU A 141 1.75 8.42 8.51
C GLU A 141 0.95 7.39 7.72
N ALA A 142 0.78 6.22 8.29
CA ALA A 142 -0.11 5.20 7.73
C ALA A 142 -1.56 5.72 7.66
N ARG A 143 -2.30 5.31 6.64
CA ARG A 143 -3.74 5.62 6.52
C ARG A 143 -4.62 4.77 7.43
N GLY A 144 -4.13 3.62 7.87
CA GLY A 144 -4.86 2.64 8.66
C GLY A 144 -4.94 1.29 7.96
N ILE A 145 -6.13 0.83 7.60
CA ILE A 145 -6.32 -0.44 6.90
C ILE A 145 -6.54 -0.21 5.41
N VAL A 146 -5.88 -1.02 4.60
CA VAL A 146 -5.99 -1.04 3.13
C VAL A 146 -6.55 -2.39 2.71
N ALA A 147 -7.58 -2.40 1.88
CA ALA A 147 -8.03 -3.61 1.20
C ALA A 147 -7.22 -3.80 -0.10
N ALA A 148 -6.60 -4.96 -0.25
CA ALA A 148 -5.94 -5.36 -1.47
C ALA A 148 -6.78 -6.44 -2.16
N VAL A 149 -7.44 -6.06 -3.25
CA VAL A 149 -8.37 -6.94 -3.96
C VAL A 149 -7.67 -7.53 -5.18
N ARG A 150 -7.74 -8.86 -5.32
CA ARG A 150 -7.35 -9.57 -6.52
C ARG A 150 -8.60 -10.11 -7.19
N ASP A 151 -8.92 -9.56 -8.35
CA ASP A 151 -9.96 -10.04 -9.25
C ASP A 151 -9.33 -10.63 -10.53
N GLU A 152 -10.17 -11.06 -11.47
CA GLU A 152 -9.72 -11.62 -12.75
C GLU A 152 -8.82 -10.68 -13.59
N SER A 153 -8.87 -9.39 -13.35
CA SER A 153 -8.09 -8.37 -14.07
C SER A 153 -6.76 -8.04 -13.41
N ALA A 154 -6.62 -8.33 -12.10
CA ALA A 154 -5.43 -8.04 -11.32
C ALA A 154 -4.44 -9.20 -11.39
N CYS A 155 -3.26 -8.97 -11.96
CA CYS A 155 -2.21 -9.98 -11.91
C CYS A 155 -1.59 -10.07 -10.50
N PHE A 156 -1.12 -11.25 -10.14
CA PHE A 156 -0.46 -11.53 -8.86
C PHE A 156 0.63 -10.52 -8.51
N LYS A 157 1.46 -10.15 -9.47
CA LYS A 157 2.54 -9.18 -9.29
C LYS A 157 2.06 -7.86 -8.68
N TYR A 158 1.08 -7.22 -9.29
CA TYR A 158 0.62 -5.90 -8.83
C TYR A 158 -0.14 -5.99 -7.51
N TRP A 159 -0.91 -7.06 -7.32
CA TRP A 159 -1.60 -7.32 -6.07
C TRP A 159 -0.61 -7.49 -4.90
N LEU A 160 0.40 -8.36 -5.06
CA LEU A 160 1.43 -8.57 -4.03
C LEU A 160 2.23 -7.29 -3.76
N LEU A 161 2.69 -6.58 -4.81
CA LEU A 161 3.44 -5.33 -4.65
C LEU A 161 2.62 -4.25 -3.92
N SER A 162 1.32 -4.16 -4.19
CA SER A 162 0.41 -3.23 -3.49
C SER A 162 0.32 -3.53 -2.00
N MET A 163 0.16 -4.80 -1.63
CA MET A 163 0.15 -5.23 -0.22
C MET A 163 1.47 -4.90 0.48
N LEU A 164 2.60 -5.27 -0.14
CA LEU A 164 3.92 -5.04 0.45
C LEU A 164 4.22 -3.54 0.62
N THR A 165 3.81 -2.73 -0.34
CA THR A 165 3.96 -1.27 -0.27
C THR A 165 3.12 -0.68 0.85
N ALA A 166 1.86 -1.12 0.98
CA ALA A 166 0.97 -0.68 2.05
C ALA A 166 1.52 -1.07 3.44
N LEU A 167 1.99 -2.31 3.60
CA LEU A 167 2.61 -2.78 4.84
C LEU A 167 3.88 -2.01 5.17
N ALA A 168 4.76 -1.79 4.20
CA ALA A 168 5.99 -1.02 4.40
C ALA A 168 5.70 0.41 4.87
N ALA A 169 4.64 1.03 4.36
CA ALA A 169 4.18 2.36 4.79
C ALA A 169 3.48 2.35 6.18
N GLY A 170 3.40 1.20 6.87
CA GLY A 170 2.84 1.08 8.22
C GLY A 170 1.33 0.83 8.26
N ASN A 171 0.69 0.59 7.10
CA ASN A 171 -0.72 0.22 7.07
C ASN A 171 -0.93 -1.24 7.47
N GLY A 172 -2.11 -1.57 7.98
CA GLY A 172 -2.61 -2.93 7.97
C GLY A 172 -3.21 -3.26 6.60
N VAL A 173 -3.20 -4.53 6.22
CA VAL A 173 -3.75 -4.98 4.93
C VAL A 173 -4.76 -6.08 5.17
N VAL A 174 -5.89 -6.00 4.48
CA VAL A 174 -6.83 -7.10 4.31
C VAL A 174 -6.76 -7.53 2.85
N ALA A 175 -6.26 -8.74 2.62
CA ALA A 175 -6.19 -9.33 1.29
C ALA A 175 -7.55 -9.95 0.93
N VAL A 176 -8.04 -9.63 -0.25
CA VAL A 176 -9.31 -10.17 -0.79
C VAL A 176 -8.99 -10.84 -2.11
N VAL A 177 -9.35 -12.10 -2.24
CA VAL A 177 -9.13 -12.91 -3.44
C VAL A 177 -10.43 -13.61 -3.84
N GLU A 178 -10.57 -13.92 -5.11
CA GLU A 178 -11.67 -14.77 -5.58
C GLU A 178 -11.43 -16.24 -5.19
N ASP A 179 -12.52 -17.02 -5.03
CA ASP A 179 -12.46 -18.43 -4.59
C ASP A 179 -11.49 -19.30 -5.40
N LYS A 180 -11.37 -19.04 -6.70
CA LYS A 180 -10.44 -19.77 -7.59
C LYS A 180 -8.97 -19.50 -7.28
N ASP A 181 -8.69 -18.39 -6.64
CA ASP A 181 -7.34 -17.92 -6.30
C ASP A 181 -6.99 -18.22 -4.82
N LEU A 182 -7.88 -18.90 -4.08
CA LEU A 182 -7.68 -19.21 -2.65
C LEU A 182 -6.45 -20.10 -2.42
N ALA A 183 -6.16 -21.03 -3.33
CA ALA A 183 -4.97 -21.88 -3.22
C ALA A 183 -3.66 -21.10 -3.25
N GLU A 184 -3.66 -19.92 -3.89
CA GLU A 184 -2.52 -19.01 -3.92
C GLU A 184 -2.49 -18.09 -2.70
N ALA A 185 -3.66 -17.75 -2.15
CA ALA A 185 -3.78 -16.91 -0.97
C ALA A 185 -3.38 -17.64 0.33
N ASP A 186 -3.61 -18.95 0.42
CA ASP A 186 -3.23 -19.77 1.59
C ASP A 186 -1.71 -19.87 1.77
N VAL A 187 -0.93 -19.44 0.78
CA VAL A 187 0.54 -19.42 0.83
C VAL A 187 1.07 -18.08 1.39
N ILE A 188 0.24 -17.05 1.49
CA ILE A 188 0.59 -15.72 1.94
C ILE A 188 0.02 -15.43 3.34
#